data_780435d980085ce5cc7c96e4a68e6aa1
#
_entry.id   780435d980085ce5cc7c96e4a68e6aa1
#
_cell.length_a   1.000
_cell.length_b   1.000
_cell.length_c   1.000
_cell.angle_alpha   90.00
_cell.angle_beta   90.00
_cell.angle_gamma   90.00
#
_symmetry.space_group_name_H-M   'P 1'
#
loop_
_entity.id
_entity.type
_entity.pdbx_description
1 polymer ?
#
loop_
_entity_poly.entity_id
_entity_poly.type
_entity_poly.pdbx_seq_one_letter_code
_entity_poly.pdbx_strand_id
1 'polypeptide(L)'
;LHAASRQYADATVTLQPGSPEFKKAFDAIIADPNLTTGSKFIDNSKIYHADGNYNFQEQIHFMDLQVGGSWRQYSLNSQGTIFTDYDGPIDYNEYGAYTQIQKKLIDERLKLTGSLRYDKAKNFDGNVSPRISVSYSLGKGKTRNLRASFQTGFRNPSTQDQYIGLDAVKAILVGSAPDNLDRYTSNPLPNSAKSQLLGFPSTVQLSGRMAYENSFTLASLYAFGASAAAGSPNPALLEIANFDYVKPEKVTAYEVGYRAGFGRVALDASAYYNKYQDFIGNKTVVVPHYGQVDFSDITPLPPVLGGPIPTALLAVANKDFQAFQVYTNSKADISSYGGSIGLSSRIWGSYNIGLNYTLALFDFDQSSDPDYEAGFNTPENKVKFSFGNPEV
;
A
#
# COMPACT_ATOMS: atom_id res chain seq x y z
N LEU A 1 7.41 -40.78 -12.43
CA LEU A 1 8.77 -40.37 -12.07
C LEU A 1 8.74 -39.14 -11.12
N HIS A 2 8.19 -37.98 -11.48
CA HIS A 2 8.18 -36.79 -10.63
C HIS A 2 7.46 -36.97 -9.26
N ALA A 3 6.33 -37.66 -9.22
CA ALA A 3 5.61 -37.92 -7.96
C ALA A 3 6.43 -38.87 -7.06
N ALA A 4 7.04 -39.92 -7.61
CA ALA A 4 7.86 -40.85 -6.84
C ALA A 4 9.18 -40.20 -6.36
N SER A 5 9.81 -39.34 -7.18
CA SER A 5 11.00 -38.59 -6.79
C SER A 5 10.70 -37.59 -5.68
N ARG A 6 9.56 -36.90 -5.74
CA ARG A 6 9.10 -35.99 -4.69
C ARG A 6 8.82 -36.74 -3.39
N GLN A 7 8.08 -37.85 -3.49
CA GLN A 7 7.76 -38.67 -2.33
C GLN A 7 9.02 -39.27 -1.65
N TYR A 8 10.04 -39.67 -2.45
CA TYR A 8 11.33 -40.10 -1.93
C TYR A 8 12.09 -38.97 -1.25
N ALA A 9 12.14 -37.76 -1.86
CA ALA A 9 12.78 -36.60 -1.28
C ALA A 9 12.10 -36.19 0.03
N ASP A 10 10.77 -36.14 0.06
CA ASP A 10 10.00 -35.81 1.26
C ASP A 10 10.23 -36.83 2.38
N ALA A 11 10.38 -38.11 2.05
CA ALA A 11 10.60 -39.16 3.04
C ALA A 11 12.04 -39.24 3.57
N THR A 12 13.04 -38.80 2.80
CA THR A 12 14.47 -39.02 3.12
C THR A 12 15.20 -37.75 3.55
N VAL A 13 14.72 -36.58 3.15
CA VAL A 13 15.39 -35.26 3.39
C VAL A 13 14.57 -34.32 4.26
N THR A 14 13.23 -34.46 4.24
CA THR A 14 12.35 -33.55 4.95
C THR A 14 12.10 -34.01 6.39
N LEU A 15 12.38 -33.15 7.35
CA LEU A 15 12.04 -33.40 8.75
C LEU A 15 10.52 -33.51 8.89
N GLN A 16 10.05 -34.60 9.49
CA GLN A 16 8.62 -34.85 9.62
C GLN A 16 7.99 -33.93 10.68
N PRO A 17 6.91 -33.17 10.36
CA PRO A 17 6.20 -32.37 11.36
C PRO A 17 5.78 -33.20 12.56
N GLY A 18 6.11 -32.69 13.78
CA GLY A 18 5.84 -33.38 15.04
C GLY A 18 6.97 -34.30 15.52
N SER A 19 8.00 -34.58 14.73
CA SER A 19 9.19 -35.29 15.24
C SER A 19 10.03 -34.39 16.15
N PRO A 20 10.83 -34.96 17.09
CA PRO A 20 11.76 -34.21 17.92
C PRO A 20 12.77 -33.40 17.11
N GLU A 21 13.24 -33.97 16.00
CA GLU A 21 14.21 -33.34 15.08
C GLU A 21 13.58 -32.12 14.38
N PHE A 22 12.34 -32.25 13.89
CA PHE A 22 11.59 -31.12 13.32
C PHE A 22 11.40 -30.01 14.34
N LYS A 23 10.96 -30.38 15.57
CA LYS A 23 10.77 -29.38 16.64
C LYS A 23 12.06 -28.66 16.98
N LYS A 24 13.18 -29.36 17.10
CA LYS A 24 14.49 -28.76 17.36
C LYS A 24 14.92 -27.79 16.26
N ALA A 25 14.78 -28.18 15.00
CA ALA A 25 15.11 -27.32 13.86
C ALA A 25 14.18 -26.10 13.79
N PHE A 26 12.88 -26.31 13.99
CA PHE A 26 11.87 -25.24 14.01
C PHE A 26 12.16 -24.23 15.10
N ASP A 27 12.38 -24.70 16.35
CA ASP A 27 12.68 -23.84 17.51
C ASP A 27 13.98 -23.03 17.30
N ALA A 28 14.98 -23.62 16.64
CA ALA A 28 16.24 -22.93 16.32
C ALA A 28 16.01 -21.81 15.29
N ILE A 29 15.27 -22.08 14.21
CA ILE A 29 14.98 -21.12 13.15
C ILE A 29 14.14 -19.94 13.66
N ILE A 30 13.09 -20.19 14.45
CA ILE A 30 12.23 -19.12 14.98
C ILE A 30 12.92 -18.32 16.10
N ALA A 31 14.00 -18.81 16.69
CA ALA A 31 14.78 -18.12 17.70
C ALA A 31 15.94 -17.29 17.12
N ASP A 32 16.33 -17.53 15.88
CA ASP A 32 17.45 -16.88 15.23
C ASP A 32 17.02 -15.55 14.57
N PRO A 33 17.54 -14.39 15.02
CA PRO A 33 17.23 -13.08 14.45
C PRO A 33 17.99 -12.79 13.13
N ASN A 34 18.95 -13.61 12.75
CA ASN A 34 19.61 -13.48 11.46
C ASN A 34 18.70 -14.02 10.36
N LEU A 35 18.08 -13.11 9.58
CA LEU A 35 17.11 -13.47 8.54
C LEU A 35 17.68 -14.25 7.36
N THR A 36 19.01 -14.46 7.28
CA THR A 36 19.62 -15.36 6.29
C THR A 36 19.61 -16.82 6.74
N THR A 37 19.53 -17.08 8.05
CA THR A 37 19.57 -18.41 8.67
C THR A 37 18.37 -18.71 9.54
N GLY A 38 17.66 -17.68 9.98
CA GLY A 38 16.51 -17.74 10.87
C GLY A 38 15.30 -16.95 10.40
N SER A 39 14.28 -16.89 11.23
CA SER A 39 13.03 -16.19 10.92
C SER A 39 12.46 -15.41 12.12
N LYS A 40 13.29 -15.02 13.07
CA LYS A 40 12.85 -14.23 14.22
C LYS A 40 12.70 -12.77 13.83
N PHE A 41 11.50 -12.37 13.44
CA PHE A 41 11.15 -10.95 13.33
C PHE A 41 10.96 -10.34 14.72
N ILE A 42 11.53 -9.15 14.89
CA ILE A 42 11.41 -8.36 16.11
C ILE A 42 10.61 -7.11 15.75
N ASP A 43 9.58 -6.80 16.53
CA ASP A 43 8.85 -5.54 16.40
C ASP A 43 8.45 -5.04 17.79
N ASN A 44 9.20 -4.06 18.26
CA ASN A 44 8.96 -3.33 19.50
C ASN A 44 8.53 -1.88 19.21
N SER A 45 8.02 -1.62 18.01
CA SER A 45 7.57 -0.30 17.58
C SER A 45 6.44 0.21 18.47
N LYS A 46 6.39 1.53 18.63
CA LYS A 46 5.40 2.20 19.47
C LYS A 46 4.74 3.34 18.72
N ILE A 47 3.48 3.59 19.06
CA ILE A 47 2.74 4.76 18.63
C ILE A 47 2.28 5.51 19.87
N TYR A 48 2.64 6.79 19.94
CA TYR A 48 2.09 7.72 20.92
C TYR A 48 1.09 8.61 20.20
N HIS A 49 -0.10 8.75 20.77
CA HIS A 49 -1.17 9.54 20.18
C HIS A 49 -1.85 10.39 21.26
N ALA A 50 -2.07 11.65 20.92
CA ALA A 50 -2.87 12.55 21.71
C ALA A 50 -3.80 13.34 20.79
N ASP A 51 -5.06 13.47 21.15
CA ASP A 51 -6.03 14.32 20.48
C ASP A 51 -6.90 15.05 21.48
N GLY A 52 -7.41 16.18 21.06
CA GLY A 52 -8.34 16.99 21.83
C GLY A 52 -9.23 17.79 20.92
N ASN A 53 -10.46 18.01 21.38
CA ASN A 53 -11.39 18.88 20.70
C ASN A 53 -12.22 19.68 21.71
N TYR A 54 -12.75 20.81 21.26
CA TYR A 54 -13.64 21.66 22.02
C TYR A 54 -14.83 22.09 21.18
N ASN A 55 -16.02 21.95 21.74
CA ASN A 55 -17.29 22.40 21.15
C ASN A 55 -17.74 23.69 21.84
N PHE A 56 -17.91 24.73 21.04
CA PHE A 56 -18.32 26.06 21.49
C PHE A 56 -19.84 26.24 21.65
N GLN A 57 -20.60 25.15 21.76
CA GLN A 57 -22.06 25.19 21.79
C GLN A 57 -22.63 26.08 22.95
N GLU A 58 -21.92 26.13 24.08
CA GLU A 58 -22.31 27.00 25.20
C GLU A 58 -22.03 28.47 24.95
N GLN A 59 -21.05 28.81 24.12
CA GLN A 59 -20.66 30.19 23.82
C GLN A 59 -21.29 30.70 22.52
N ILE A 60 -21.59 29.81 21.57
CA ILE A 60 -22.11 30.15 20.24
C ILE A 60 -23.44 29.43 20.03
N HIS A 61 -24.55 30.14 20.14
CA HIS A 61 -25.88 29.53 20.07
C HIS A 61 -26.49 29.50 18.65
N PHE A 62 -25.95 30.29 17.70
CA PHE A 62 -26.52 30.38 16.35
C PHE A 62 -25.97 29.30 15.37
N MET A 63 -24.93 28.59 15.77
CA MET A 63 -24.34 27.47 15.06
C MET A 63 -23.53 26.60 16.03
N ASP A 64 -23.31 25.33 15.67
CA ASP A 64 -22.36 24.46 16.38
C ASP A 64 -20.98 24.65 15.78
N LEU A 65 -20.02 25.16 16.57
CA LEU A 65 -18.60 25.26 16.17
C LEU A 65 -17.79 24.31 17.02
N GLN A 66 -17.00 23.49 16.34
CA GLN A 66 -16.03 22.60 16.97
C GLN A 66 -14.63 22.83 16.38
N VAL A 67 -13.62 22.90 17.23
CA VAL A 67 -12.21 22.88 16.83
C VAL A 67 -11.50 21.72 17.51
N GLY A 68 -10.47 21.19 16.87
CA GLY A 68 -9.69 20.10 17.46
C GLY A 68 -8.32 20.00 16.85
N GLY A 69 -7.46 19.26 17.53
CA GLY A 69 -6.10 18.97 17.10
C GLY A 69 -5.67 17.58 17.52
N SER A 70 -4.69 17.06 16.83
CA SER A 70 -4.10 15.76 17.11
C SER A 70 -2.60 15.78 16.89
N TRP A 71 -1.91 14.98 17.67
CA TRP A 71 -0.49 14.69 17.52
C TRP A 71 -0.27 13.19 17.58
N ARG A 72 0.62 12.70 16.74
CA ARG A 72 1.03 11.30 16.71
C ARG A 72 2.53 11.21 16.51
N GLN A 73 3.18 10.34 17.25
CA GLN A 73 4.57 9.96 17.07
C GLN A 73 4.63 8.46 16.83
N TYR A 74 5.34 8.09 15.79
CA TYR A 74 5.76 6.72 15.53
C TYR A 74 7.21 6.57 15.99
N SER A 75 7.50 5.44 16.64
CA SER A 75 8.85 5.04 17.04
C SER A 75 9.05 3.60 16.54
N LEU A 76 9.66 3.45 15.36
CA LEU A 76 9.88 2.15 14.74
C LEU A 76 11.09 1.50 15.36
N ASN A 77 10.92 0.27 15.88
CA ASN A 77 11.98 -0.47 16.54
C ASN A 77 11.86 -1.97 16.24
N SER A 78 12.41 -2.35 15.09
CA SER A 78 12.49 -3.75 14.64
C SER A 78 13.90 -4.34 14.77
N GLN A 79 14.87 -3.56 15.23
CA GLN A 79 16.28 -3.93 15.26
C GLN A 79 16.80 -4.40 13.90
N GLY A 80 16.35 -3.75 12.82
CA GLY A 80 16.74 -4.06 11.45
C GLY A 80 16.08 -5.30 10.85
N THR A 81 15.15 -5.96 11.53
CA THR A 81 14.49 -7.16 10.98
C THR A 81 13.33 -6.84 10.04
N ILE A 82 12.77 -5.63 10.10
CA ILE A 82 11.66 -5.16 9.24
C ILE A 82 11.99 -3.80 8.64
N PHE A 83 12.35 -2.84 9.51
CA PHE A 83 12.66 -1.47 9.14
C PHE A 83 14.18 -1.25 9.13
N THR A 84 14.62 -0.14 8.53
CA THR A 84 16.05 0.22 8.45
C THR A 84 16.56 0.88 9.75
N ASP A 85 16.08 0.45 10.88
CA ASP A 85 16.39 0.94 12.22
C ASP A 85 17.62 0.25 12.85
N TYR A 86 18.68 0.04 12.01
CA TYR A 86 19.91 -0.66 12.40
C TYR A 86 20.67 0.04 13.54
N ASP A 87 20.66 1.37 13.53
CA ASP A 87 21.38 2.22 14.49
C ASP A 87 20.47 2.72 15.64
N GLY A 88 19.28 2.18 15.76
CA GLY A 88 18.27 2.54 16.75
C GLY A 88 16.93 2.96 16.15
N PRO A 89 15.93 3.24 17.00
CA PRO A 89 14.58 3.53 16.56
C PRO A 89 14.47 4.71 15.58
N ILE A 90 13.56 4.58 14.60
CA ILE A 90 13.23 5.67 13.68
C ILE A 90 12.00 6.39 14.21
N ASP A 91 12.17 7.66 14.59
CA ASP A 91 11.10 8.49 15.11
C ASP A 91 10.61 9.50 14.07
N TYR A 92 9.29 9.59 13.90
CA TYR A 92 8.67 10.65 13.11
C TYR A 92 7.29 11.03 13.63
N ASN A 93 6.87 12.27 13.35
CA ASN A 93 5.65 12.86 13.90
C ASN A 93 4.65 13.24 12.81
N GLU A 94 3.38 13.22 13.21
CA GLU A 94 2.25 13.75 12.46
C GLU A 94 1.44 14.70 13.34
N TYR A 95 0.93 15.77 12.74
CA TYR A 95 0.11 16.78 13.40
C TYR A 95 -1.14 17.04 12.57
N GLY A 96 -2.25 17.23 13.23
CA GLY A 96 -3.50 17.62 12.59
C GLY A 96 -4.25 18.67 13.37
N ALA A 97 -4.93 19.58 12.67
CA ALA A 97 -5.86 20.54 13.26
C ALA A 97 -7.10 20.63 12.37
N TYR A 98 -8.26 20.83 12.99
CA TYR A 98 -9.50 20.96 12.23
C TYR A 98 -10.47 21.93 12.86
N THR A 99 -11.35 22.46 12.03
CA THR A 99 -12.56 23.16 12.46
C THR A 99 -13.78 22.57 11.76
N GLN A 100 -14.90 22.50 12.46
CA GLN A 100 -16.17 22.06 11.92
C GLN A 100 -17.27 23.04 12.35
N ILE A 101 -18.11 23.43 11.40
CA ILE A 101 -19.28 24.26 11.60
C ILE A 101 -20.51 23.48 11.18
N GLN A 102 -21.53 23.49 12.02
CA GLN A 102 -22.83 22.92 11.69
C GLN A 102 -23.93 23.95 11.98
N LYS A 103 -24.87 24.07 11.05
CA LYS A 103 -26.03 24.91 11.21
C LYS A 103 -27.30 24.19 10.81
N LYS A 104 -28.33 24.31 11.65
CA LYS A 104 -29.68 23.85 11.38
C LYS A 104 -30.55 25.06 10.99
N LEU A 105 -31.33 24.87 9.91
CA LEU A 105 -32.18 25.87 9.31
C LEU A 105 -33.57 25.29 9.03
N ILE A 106 -34.55 26.13 8.73
CA ILE A 106 -35.91 25.73 8.31
C ILE A 106 -36.53 24.75 9.33
N ASP A 107 -36.70 25.19 10.57
CA ASP A 107 -37.22 24.35 11.67
C ASP A 107 -36.45 23.03 11.82
N GLU A 108 -35.12 23.10 11.75
CA GLU A 108 -34.19 21.97 11.81
C GLU A 108 -34.33 20.94 10.66
N ARG A 109 -35.06 21.28 9.60
CA ARG A 109 -35.21 20.41 8.43
C ARG A 109 -33.95 20.37 7.57
N LEU A 110 -33.31 21.54 7.43
CA LEU A 110 -32.06 21.65 6.68
C LEU A 110 -30.88 21.72 7.65
N LYS A 111 -29.99 20.74 7.55
CA LYS A 111 -28.73 20.69 8.29
C LYS A 111 -27.58 20.85 7.32
N LEU A 112 -26.78 21.90 7.52
CA LEU A 112 -25.54 22.14 6.77
C LEU A 112 -24.35 21.87 7.69
N THR A 113 -23.36 21.13 7.20
CA THR A 113 -22.11 20.89 7.92
C THR A 113 -20.94 21.17 6.98
N GLY A 114 -20.02 22.01 7.42
CA GLY A 114 -18.74 22.26 6.75
C GLY A 114 -17.59 21.97 7.69
N SER A 115 -16.53 21.36 7.20
CA SER A 115 -15.29 21.20 7.96
C SER A 115 -14.07 21.40 7.10
N LEU A 116 -13.01 21.87 7.72
CA LEU A 116 -11.69 22.02 7.13
C LEU A 116 -10.67 21.40 8.08
N ARG A 117 -9.85 20.52 7.56
CA ARG A 117 -8.78 19.87 8.31
C ARG A 117 -7.45 20.10 7.60
N TYR A 118 -6.42 20.39 8.37
CA TYR A 118 -5.03 20.44 7.94
C TYR A 118 -4.24 19.37 8.68
N ASP A 119 -3.43 18.60 7.93
CA ASP A 119 -2.55 17.57 8.46
C ASP A 119 -1.15 17.73 7.88
N LYS A 120 -0.12 17.50 8.70
CA LYS A 120 1.29 17.55 8.33
C LYS A 120 2.00 16.35 8.93
N ALA A 121 2.69 15.58 8.09
CA ALA A 121 3.64 14.55 8.50
C ALA A 121 5.08 15.01 8.23
N LYS A 122 6.05 14.38 8.89
CA LYS A 122 7.48 14.73 8.76
C LYS A 122 7.94 14.69 7.29
N ASN A 123 7.61 13.62 6.58
CA ASN A 123 8.16 13.32 5.25
C ASN A 123 7.34 13.89 4.09
N PHE A 124 6.17 14.48 4.34
CA PHE A 124 5.24 14.92 3.31
C PHE A 124 4.80 16.36 3.53
N ASP A 125 4.41 17.02 2.46
CA ASP A 125 3.79 18.32 2.52
C ASP A 125 2.45 18.28 3.27
N GLY A 126 2.04 19.45 3.80
CA GLY A 126 0.76 19.57 4.49
C GLY A 126 -0.41 19.37 3.54
N ASN A 127 -1.44 18.66 4.01
CA ASN A 127 -2.68 18.43 3.27
C ASN A 127 -3.85 19.16 3.90
N VAL A 128 -4.68 19.76 3.06
CA VAL A 128 -5.94 20.40 3.45
C VAL A 128 -7.09 19.55 2.94
N SER A 129 -7.99 19.16 3.84
CA SER A 129 -9.14 18.29 3.53
C SER A 129 -10.45 19.01 3.86
N PRO A 130 -11.09 19.68 2.88
CA PRO A 130 -12.43 20.23 3.02
C PRO A 130 -13.51 19.15 2.95
N ARG A 131 -14.59 19.35 3.70
CA ARG A 131 -15.80 18.57 3.65
C ARG A 131 -17.03 19.46 3.76
N ILE A 132 -18.02 19.22 2.92
CA ILE A 132 -19.34 19.86 2.99
C ILE A 132 -20.39 18.78 2.91
N SER A 133 -21.41 18.86 3.77
CA SER A 133 -22.55 17.97 3.68
C SER A 133 -23.86 18.72 3.95
N VAL A 134 -24.90 18.29 3.26
CA VAL A 134 -26.26 18.78 3.41
C VAL A 134 -27.19 17.60 3.70
N SER A 135 -28.11 17.81 4.64
CA SER A 135 -29.16 16.86 4.97
C SER A 135 -30.48 17.61 5.08
N TYR A 136 -31.51 17.12 4.36
CA TYR A 136 -32.82 17.73 4.35
C TYR A 136 -33.92 16.74 4.74
N SER A 137 -34.67 17.07 5.79
CA SER A 137 -35.75 16.26 6.33
C SER A 137 -37.09 16.65 5.72
N LEU A 138 -37.74 15.69 5.07
CA LEU A 138 -39.00 15.83 4.34
C LEU A 138 -40.20 15.30 5.13
N GLY A 139 -41.37 15.79 4.78
CA GLY A 139 -42.65 15.37 5.37
C GLY A 139 -42.98 16.03 6.70
N LYS A 140 -44.23 15.94 7.14
CA LYS A 140 -44.70 16.54 8.41
C LYS A 140 -43.97 15.95 9.65
N GLY A 141 -43.70 14.64 9.64
CA GLY A 141 -43.00 13.93 10.73
C GLY A 141 -41.49 13.83 10.58
N LYS A 142 -40.85 14.51 9.62
CA LYS A 142 -39.41 14.42 9.32
C LYS A 142 -38.90 12.98 9.12
N THR A 143 -39.79 12.09 8.64
CA THR A 143 -39.51 10.65 8.50
C THR A 143 -38.73 10.28 7.25
N ARG A 144 -38.44 11.26 6.38
CA ARG A 144 -37.68 11.07 5.16
C ARG A 144 -36.49 12.05 5.18
N ASN A 145 -35.35 11.60 4.73
CA ASN A 145 -34.14 12.41 4.72
C ASN A 145 -33.37 12.22 3.40
N LEU A 146 -33.08 13.35 2.76
CA LEU A 146 -32.14 13.42 1.65
C LEU A 146 -30.80 13.91 2.19
N ARG A 147 -29.71 13.28 1.79
CA ARG A 147 -28.35 13.70 2.13
C ARG A 147 -27.46 13.76 0.90
N ALA A 148 -26.55 14.72 0.89
CA ALA A 148 -25.48 14.78 -0.08
C ALA A 148 -24.21 15.24 0.63
N SER A 149 -23.05 14.74 0.20
CA SER A 149 -21.76 15.18 0.71
C SER A 149 -20.73 15.24 -0.40
N PHE A 150 -19.84 16.21 -0.24
CA PHE A 150 -18.58 16.34 -0.95
C PHE A 150 -17.46 16.38 0.08
N GLN A 151 -16.41 15.60 -0.13
CA GLN A 151 -15.24 15.62 0.73
C GLN A 151 -13.98 15.30 -0.05
N THR A 152 -12.87 15.88 0.39
CA THR A 152 -11.55 15.37 0.04
C THR A 152 -10.93 14.71 1.25
N GLY A 153 -10.05 13.76 1.00
CA GLY A 153 -9.27 13.07 2.01
C GLY A 153 -7.92 12.69 1.46
N PHE A 154 -7.05 12.21 2.32
CA PHE A 154 -5.75 11.69 1.92
C PHE A 154 -5.36 10.53 2.84
N ARG A 155 -4.41 9.74 2.36
CA ARG A 155 -3.76 8.67 3.12
C ARG A 155 -2.25 8.86 3.01
N ASN A 156 -1.58 9.07 4.14
CA ASN A 156 -0.12 9.02 4.16
C ASN A 156 0.34 7.60 3.84
N PRO A 157 1.47 7.44 3.15
CA PRO A 157 2.16 6.16 3.06
C PRO A 157 2.37 5.56 4.45
N SER A 158 2.18 4.25 4.57
CA SER A 158 2.35 3.53 5.83
C SER A 158 3.81 3.58 6.31
N THR A 159 4.06 3.14 7.54
CA THR A 159 5.44 2.97 8.05
C THR A 159 6.26 2.03 7.16
N GLN A 160 5.60 1.02 6.61
CA GLN A 160 6.21 0.07 5.68
C GLN A 160 6.57 0.74 4.35
N ASP A 161 5.64 1.48 3.74
CA ASP A 161 5.90 2.19 2.47
C ASP A 161 7.07 3.18 2.59
N GLN A 162 7.32 3.68 3.80
CA GLN A 162 8.34 4.68 4.10
C GLN A 162 9.68 4.07 4.52
N TYR A 163 9.70 3.06 5.41
CA TYR A 163 10.89 2.66 6.15
C TYR A 163 11.23 1.18 6.11
N ILE A 164 10.51 0.35 5.34
CA ILE A 164 10.88 -1.06 5.20
C ILE A 164 12.28 -1.21 4.59
N GLY A 165 13.03 -2.20 5.08
CA GLY A 165 14.30 -2.66 4.52
C GLY A 165 14.42 -4.16 4.78
N LEU A 166 13.75 -4.98 3.93
CA LEU A 166 13.58 -6.40 4.17
C LEU A 166 13.93 -7.22 2.94
N ASP A 167 14.85 -8.17 3.09
CA ASP A 167 15.07 -9.21 2.09
C ASP A 167 13.98 -10.30 2.24
N ALA A 168 13.05 -10.33 1.28
CA ALA A 168 11.96 -11.29 1.21
C ALA A 168 12.26 -12.46 0.25
N VAL A 169 13.53 -12.76 0.00
CA VAL A 169 14.05 -13.84 -0.87
C VAL A 169 13.77 -13.61 -2.35
N LYS A 170 12.54 -13.34 -2.75
CA LYS A 170 12.17 -13.07 -4.16
C LYS A 170 12.54 -11.65 -4.60
N ALA A 171 12.48 -10.72 -3.71
CA ALA A 171 12.86 -9.33 -3.91
C ALA A 171 13.22 -8.69 -2.57
N ILE A 172 14.06 -7.67 -2.61
CA ILE A 172 14.35 -6.83 -1.47
C ILE A 172 13.30 -5.72 -1.44
N LEU A 173 12.59 -5.56 -0.33
CA LEU A 173 11.61 -4.50 -0.12
C LEU A 173 12.30 -3.28 0.46
N VAL A 174 12.15 -2.12 -0.21
CA VAL A 174 12.73 -0.85 0.25
C VAL A 174 11.69 0.25 0.25
N GLY A 175 11.47 0.84 1.43
CA GLY A 175 10.60 1.99 1.59
C GLY A 175 11.22 3.27 1.04
N SER A 176 10.38 4.21 0.62
CA SER A 176 10.78 5.39 -0.15
C SER A 176 10.89 6.69 0.66
N ALA A 177 10.92 6.65 2.00
CA ALA A 177 11.26 7.86 2.75
C ALA A 177 12.66 8.34 2.34
N PRO A 178 12.86 9.67 2.12
CA PRO A 178 14.13 10.17 1.59
C PRO A 178 15.37 9.74 2.39
N ASP A 179 15.25 9.64 3.71
CA ASP A 179 16.33 9.17 4.58
C ASP A 179 16.42 7.63 4.65
N ASN A 180 15.44 6.88 4.18
CA ASN A 180 15.45 5.41 4.16
C ASN A 180 16.37 4.85 3.06
N LEU A 181 16.47 5.54 1.94
CA LEU A 181 17.21 5.08 0.78
C LEU A 181 18.71 4.89 1.06
N ASP A 182 19.26 5.74 1.92
CA ASP A 182 20.67 5.70 2.31
C ASP A 182 20.91 4.82 3.55
N ARG A 183 19.86 4.48 4.31
CA ARG A 183 19.96 3.57 5.45
C ARG A 183 20.08 2.12 5.01
N TYR A 184 19.35 1.73 3.94
CA TYR A 184 19.35 0.35 3.50
C TYR A 184 20.60 -0.01 2.71
N THR A 185 21.26 -1.09 3.12
CA THR A 185 22.30 -1.80 2.38
C THR A 185 22.02 -3.30 2.40
N SER A 186 22.04 -3.95 1.24
CA SER A 186 21.78 -5.37 1.15
C SER A 186 22.84 -6.21 1.86
N ASN A 187 22.49 -7.45 2.20
CA ASN A 187 23.51 -8.47 2.48
C ASN A 187 24.43 -8.61 1.25
N PRO A 188 25.68 -9.11 1.44
CA PRO A 188 26.56 -9.38 0.31
C PRO A 188 25.91 -10.34 -0.70
N LEU A 189 25.73 -9.88 -1.94
CA LEU A 189 25.14 -10.60 -3.05
C LEU A 189 26.26 -11.21 -3.91
N PRO A 190 26.23 -12.52 -4.22
CA PRO A 190 27.30 -13.14 -4.99
C PRO A 190 27.23 -12.75 -6.47
N ASN A 191 28.36 -12.42 -7.06
CA ASN A 191 28.51 -12.31 -8.50
C ASN A 191 28.81 -13.67 -9.14
N SER A 192 28.34 -13.84 -10.36
CA SER A 192 28.60 -15.05 -11.15
C SER A 192 30.09 -15.33 -11.35
N ALA A 193 30.45 -16.60 -11.50
CA ALA A 193 31.83 -16.97 -11.80
C ALA A 193 32.38 -16.30 -13.07
N LYS A 194 31.51 -16.06 -14.08
CA LYS A 194 31.89 -15.33 -15.30
C LYS A 194 32.36 -13.91 -14.99
N SER A 195 31.64 -13.18 -14.14
CA SER A 195 31.98 -11.81 -13.76
C SER A 195 33.26 -11.78 -12.94
N GLN A 196 33.45 -12.74 -12.04
CA GLN A 196 34.69 -12.83 -11.27
C GLN A 196 35.92 -13.08 -12.18
N LEU A 197 35.79 -13.91 -13.23
CA LEU A 197 36.85 -14.11 -14.24
C LEU A 197 37.15 -12.83 -15.05
N LEU A 198 36.21 -11.91 -15.15
CA LEU A 198 36.36 -10.60 -15.79
C LEU A 198 36.90 -9.53 -14.83
N GLY A 199 37.21 -9.90 -13.59
CA GLY A 199 37.80 -8.99 -12.59
C GLY A 199 36.81 -8.27 -11.70
N PHE A 200 35.50 -8.58 -11.79
CA PHE A 200 34.50 -8.06 -10.85
C PHE A 200 34.65 -8.73 -9.47
N PRO A 201 34.30 -8.03 -8.37
CA PRO A 201 34.32 -8.60 -7.03
C PRO A 201 33.48 -9.87 -6.92
N SER A 202 33.82 -10.76 -5.98
CA SER A 202 33.03 -11.99 -5.73
C SER A 202 31.64 -11.70 -5.16
N THR A 203 31.49 -10.58 -4.44
CA THR A 203 30.21 -10.11 -3.87
C THR A 203 30.08 -8.61 -4.04
N VAL A 204 28.84 -8.14 -4.01
CA VAL A 204 28.48 -6.71 -4.03
C VAL A 204 27.40 -6.45 -2.99
N GLN A 205 27.30 -5.22 -2.50
CA GLN A 205 26.19 -4.75 -1.69
C GLN A 205 25.49 -3.60 -2.42
N LEU A 206 24.16 -3.63 -2.44
CA LEU A 206 23.33 -2.67 -3.13
C LEU A 206 22.60 -1.81 -2.10
N SER A 207 22.56 -0.49 -2.32
CA SER A 207 21.81 0.43 -1.47
C SER A 207 20.34 0.54 -1.93
N GLY A 208 19.47 1.00 -1.05
CA GLY A 208 18.09 1.30 -1.40
C GLY A 208 17.98 2.38 -2.50
N ARG A 209 18.91 3.35 -2.52
CA ARG A 209 18.97 4.40 -3.53
C ARG A 209 19.15 3.84 -4.95
N MET A 210 19.95 2.78 -5.12
CA MET A 210 20.16 2.15 -6.42
C MET A 210 18.85 1.58 -6.99
N ALA A 211 17.92 1.10 -6.15
CA ALA A 211 16.63 0.61 -6.61
C ALA A 211 15.77 1.73 -7.24
N TYR A 212 15.93 2.97 -6.80
CA TYR A 212 15.19 4.12 -7.32
C TYR A 212 15.90 4.85 -8.47
N GLU A 213 17.22 4.83 -8.50
CA GLU A 213 18.01 5.69 -9.40
C GLU A 213 18.82 4.91 -10.44
N ASN A 214 19.04 3.60 -10.25
CA ASN A 214 19.88 2.78 -11.12
C ASN A 214 19.28 1.37 -11.34
N SER A 215 18.07 1.31 -11.87
CA SER A 215 17.36 0.05 -12.08
C SER A 215 16.64 0.00 -13.42
N PHE A 216 16.38 -1.23 -13.90
CA PHE A 216 15.51 -1.50 -15.04
C PHE A 216 14.11 -1.93 -14.57
N THR A 217 13.10 -1.74 -15.42
CA THR A 217 11.77 -2.31 -15.17
C THR A 217 11.84 -3.84 -15.29
N LEU A 218 11.06 -4.55 -14.46
CA LEU A 218 11.01 -6.01 -14.50
C LEU A 218 10.49 -6.53 -15.85
N ALA A 219 9.49 -5.84 -16.43
CA ALA A 219 8.90 -6.18 -17.72
C ALA A 219 9.95 -6.12 -18.84
N SER A 220 10.78 -5.07 -18.87
CA SER A 220 11.85 -4.92 -19.86
C SER A 220 12.93 -5.97 -19.73
N LEU A 221 13.25 -6.41 -18.51
CA LEU A 221 14.18 -7.51 -18.28
C LEU A 221 13.65 -8.83 -18.86
N TYR A 222 12.37 -9.12 -18.69
CA TYR A 222 11.75 -10.30 -19.30
C TYR A 222 11.75 -10.23 -20.83
N ALA A 223 11.45 -9.06 -21.41
CA ALA A 223 11.50 -8.85 -22.86
C ALA A 223 12.90 -9.05 -23.43
N PHE A 224 13.91 -8.50 -22.76
CA PHE A 224 15.33 -8.74 -23.11
C PHE A 224 15.70 -10.21 -22.98
N GLY A 225 15.33 -10.87 -21.88
CA GLY A 225 15.59 -12.31 -21.68
C GLY A 225 14.95 -13.18 -22.76
N ALA A 226 13.74 -12.87 -23.19
CA ALA A 226 13.06 -13.57 -24.29
C ALA A 226 13.80 -13.38 -25.62
N SER A 227 14.27 -12.16 -25.94
CA SER A 227 15.08 -11.91 -27.15
C SER A 227 16.39 -12.66 -27.13
N ALA A 228 17.06 -12.75 -25.98
CA ALA A 228 18.29 -13.50 -25.81
C ALA A 228 18.06 -15.01 -25.95
N ALA A 229 16.97 -15.54 -25.40
CA ALA A 229 16.59 -16.95 -25.56
C ALA A 229 16.27 -17.33 -27.03
N ALA A 230 15.77 -16.37 -27.82
CA ALA A 230 15.53 -16.51 -29.25
C ALA A 230 16.84 -16.42 -30.09
N GLY A 231 18.00 -16.24 -29.47
CA GLY A 231 19.30 -16.14 -30.13
C GLY A 231 19.63 -14.77 -30.70
N SER A 232 18.83 -13.74 -30.41
CA SER A 232 19.01 -12.35 -30.91
C SER A 232 18.84 -11.37 -29.76
N PRO A 233 19.76 -11.30 -28.80
CA PRO A 233 19.65 -10.38 -27.65
C PRO A 233 19.55 -8.94 -28.12
N ASN A 234 18.48 -8.25 -27.72
CA ASN A 234 18.22 -6.86 -28.08
C ASN A 234 18.26 -5.94 -26.85
N PRO A 235 19.40 -5.25 -26.60
CA PRO A 235 19.53 -4.34 -25.46
C PRO A 235 18.57 -3.16 -25.47
N ALA A 236 18.04 -2.76 -26.64
CA ALA A 236 17.05 -1.68 -26.74
C ALA A 236 15.69 -2.00 -26.09
N LEU A 237 15.48 -3.25 -25.69
CA LEU A 237 14.30 -3.65 -24.92
C LEU A 237 14.43 -3.34 -23.43
N LEU A 238 15.65 -3.05 -22.92
CA LEU A 238 15.85 -2.69 -21.52
C LEU A 238 15.40 -1.23 -21.31
N GLU A 239 14.48 -1.05 -20.38
CA GLU A 239 13.92 0.26 -20.03
C GLU A 239 14.35 0.63 -18.63
N ILE A 240 14.91 1.84 -18.47
CA ILE A 240 15.26 2.40 -17.17
C ILE A 240 13.97 2.63 -16.39
N ALA A 241 13.93 2.15 -15.15
CA ALA A 241 12.80 2.39 -14.28
C ALA A 241 12.77 3.88 -13.88
N ASN A 242 11.62 4.53 -14.12
CA ASN A 242 11.40 5.95 -13.85
C ASN A 242 10.10 6.15 -13.10
N PHE A 243 10.22 6.39 -11.80
CA PHE A 243 9.08 6.64 -10.90
C PHE A 243 9.51 7.55 -9.75
N ASP A 244 8.55 8.27 -9.20
CA ASP A 244 8.76 9.17 -8.07
C ASP A 244 8.79 8.40 -6.74
N TYR A 245 9.33 9.02 -5.70
CA TYR A 245 9.15 8.58 -4.32
C TYR A 245 7.68 8.65 -3.93
N VAL A 246 7.28 7.79 -2.99
CA VAL A 246 5.88 7.72 -2.59
C VAL A 246 5.37 9.04 -1.98
N LYS A 247 4.17 9.44 -2.40
CA LYS A 247 3.45 10.63 -1.95
C LYS A 247 2.14 10.22 -1.27
N PRO A 248 1.53 11.08 -0.44
CA PRO A 248 0.20 10.83 0.07
C PRO A 248 -0.82 10.65 -1.04
N GLU A 249 -1.54 9.54 -0.98
CA GLU A 249 -2.70 9.29 -1.84
C GLU A 249 -3.84 10.23 -1.49
N LYS A 250 -4.54 10.74 -2.47
CA LYS A 250 -5.67 11.66 -2.30
C LYS A 250 -6.95 11.05 -2.86
N VAL A 251 -8.06 11.36 -2.22
CA VAL A 251 -9.39 10.98 -2.67
C VAL A 251 -10.31 12.19 -2.69
N THR A 252 -11.08 12.32 -3.77
CA THR A 252 -12.24 13.21 -3.85
C THR A 252 -13.48 12.34 -3.90
N ALA A 253 -14.38 12.50 -2.92
CA ALA A 253 -15.53 11.65 -2.75
C ALA A 253 -16.84 12.46 -2.81
N TYR A 254 -17.81 11.91 -3.53
CA TYR A 254 -19.18 12.41 -3.64
C TYR A 254 -20.13 11.32 -3.17
N GLU A 255 -21.08 11.67 -2.34
CA GLU A 255 -22.12 10.75 -1.88
C GLU A 255 -23.48 11.44 -1.91
N VAL A 256 -24.50 10.69 -2.31
CA VAL A 256 -25.91 11.03 -2.16
C VAL A 256 -26.64 9.89 -1.48
N GLY A 257 -27.65 10.21 -0.69
CA GLY A 257 -28.43 9.19 0.01
C GLY A 257 -29.83 9.63 0.33
N TYR A 258 -30.70 8.64 0.43
CA TYR A 258 -32.10 8.81 0.83
C TYR A 258 -32.46 7.78 1.89
N ARG A 259 -33.00 8.26 3.00
CA ARG A 259 -33.57 7.41 4.06
C ARG A 259 -35.03 7.76 4.26
N ALA A 260 -35.87 6.75 4.41
CA ALA A 260 -37.29 6.95 4.65
C ALA A 260 -37.89 5.87 5.56
N GLY A 261 -38.81 6.30 6.42
CA GLY A 261 -39.68 5.42 7.18
C GLY A 261 -41.10 5.44 6.60
N PHE A 262 -41.61 4.27 6.24
CA PHE A 262 -42.96 4.05 5.72
C PHE A 262 -43.70 3.10 6.67
N GLY A 263 -44.29 3.63 7.72
CA GLY A 263 -44.91 2.82 8.75
C GLY A 263 -43.88 1.92 9.45
N ARG A 264 -43.96 0.60 9.20
CA ARG A 264 -43.02 -0.39 9.78
C ARG A 264 -41.79 -0.66 8.93
N VAL A 265 -41.74 -0.14 7.71
CA VAL A 265 -40.65 -0.35 6.77
C VAL A 265 -39.69 0.84 6.80
N ALA A 266 -38.41 0.59 6.98
CA ALA A 266 -37.35 1.56 6.78
C ALA A 266 -36.56 1.24 5.51
N LEU A 267 -36.36 2.28 4.70
CA LEU A 267 -35.54 2.25 3.48
C LEU A 267 -34.29 3.12 3.72
N ASP A 268 -33.13 2.64 3.35
CA ASP A 268 -31.90 3.43 3.20
C ASP A 268 -31.28 3.12 1.83
N ALA A 269 -31.08 4.15 1.02
CA ALA A 269 -30.43 4.01 -0.28
C ALA A 269 -29.32 5.06 -0.39
N SER A 270 -28.16 4.68 -0.92
CA SER A 270 -27.05 5.59 -1.18
C SER A 270 -26.32 5.22 -2.46
N ALA A 271 -25.68 6.23 -3.06
CA ALA A 271 -24.75 6.08 -4.17
C ALA A 271 -23.53 6.97 -3.92
N TYR A 272 -22.38 6.51 -4.38
CA TYR A 272 -21.12 7.22 -4.22
C TYR A 272 -20.27 7.16 -5.49
N TYR A 273 -19.38 8.15 -5.64
CA TYR A 273 -18.32 8.19 -6.62
C TYR A 273 -17.04 8.75 -5.95
N ASN A 274 -15.94 8.02 -6.08
CA ASN A 274 -14.64 8.41 -5.57
C ASN A 274 -13.63 8.47 -6.70
N LYS A 275 -12.86 9.57 -6.78
CA LYS A 275 -11.71 9.71 -7.67
C LYS A 275 -10.44 9.73 -6.82
N TYR A 276 -9.50 8.84 -7.14
CA TYR A 276 -8.21 8.74 -6.47
C TYR A 276 -7.13 9.42 -7.30
N GLN A 277 -6.14 9.99 -6.62
CA GLN A 277 -4.93 10.55 -7.19
C GLN A 277 -3.73 10.07 -6.38
N ASP A 278 -2.59 9.87 -7.04
CA ASP A 278 -1.38 9.38 -6.42
C ASP A 278 -1.62 8.07 -5.63
N PHE A 279 -2.36 7.12 -6.19
CA PHE A 279 -2.70 5.87 -5.53
C PHE A 279 -1.43 5.11 -5.15
N ILE A 280 -1.27 4.78 -3.85
CA ILE A 280 -0.06 4.15 -3.33
C ILE A 280 0.00 2.68 -3.75
N GLY A 281 1.17 2.29 -4.28
CA GLY A 281 1.45 0.93 -4.67
C GLY A 281 2.93 0.61 -4.61
N ASN A 282 3.29 -0.51 -5.20
CA ASN A 282 4.68 -0.92 -5.32
C ASN A 282 4.97 -1.36 -6.75
N LYS A 283 6.24 -1.29 -7.13
CA LYS A 283 6.77 -1.80 -8.39
C LYS A 283 7.96 -2.69 -8.14
N THR A 284 8.11 -3.71 -8.96
CA THR A 284 9.32 -4.53 -8.95
C THR A 284 10.27 -4.01 -10.01
N VAL A 285 11.50 -3.72 -9.58
CA VAL A 285 12.59 -3.26 -10.43
C VAL A 285 13.78 -4.17 -10.29
N VAL A 286 14.73 -4.07 -11.20
CA VAL A 286 15.93 -4.91 -11.23
C VAL A 286 17.16 -4.02 -11.23
N VAL A 287 17.99 -4.17 -10.19
CA VAL A 287 19.23 -3.43 -10.00
C VAL A 287 20.39 -4.31 -10.47
N PRO A 288 21.18 -3.89 -11.47
CA PRO A 288 22.40 -4.61 -11.84
C PRO A 288 23.42 -4.54 -10.70
N HIS A 289 24.17 -5.60 -10.48
CA HIS A 289 25.20 -5.67 -9.43
C HIS A 289 26.36 -4.70 -9.70
N TYR A 290 26.56 -4.32 -10.95
CA TYR A 290 27.58 -3.36 -11.38
C TYR A 290 27.09 -2.66 -12.66
N GLY A 291 27.63 -1.46 -12.89
CA GLY A 291 27.34 -0.61 -14.05
C GLY A 291 26.11 0.30 -13.90
N GLN A 292 26.06 1.29 -14.78
CA GLN A 292 24.97 2.27 -14.84
C GLN A 292 23.93 1.87 -15.89
N VAL A 293 22.66 1.94 -15.55
CA VAL A 293 21.54 1.54 -16.43
C VAL A 293 21.36 2.44 -17.65
N ASP A 294 21.92 3.66 -17.63
CA ASP A 294 21.98 4.59 -18.77
C ASP A 294 23.07 4.22 -19.79
N PHE A 295 23.81 3.14 -19.53
CA PHE A 295 24.91 2.64 -20.34
C PHE A 295 26.08 3.65 -20.52
N SER A 296 26.23 4.58 -19.57
CA SER A 296 27.31 5.57 -19.59
C SER A 296 28.69 4.98 -19.31
N ASP A 297 28.76 3.80 -18.67
CA ASP A 297 29.99 3.09 -18.38
C ASP A 297 30.16 1.82 -19.24
N ILE A 298 31.37 1.60 -19.74
CA ILE A 298 31.70 0.52 -20.67
C ILE A 298 32.79 -0.37 -20.08
N THR A 299 32.54 -1.68 -20.07
CA THR A 299 33.57 -2.68 -19.74
C THR A 299 34.33 -3.01 -21.01
N PRO A 300 35.69 -2.82 -21.05
CA PRO A 300 36.53 -3.15 -22.17
C PRO A 300 36.74 -4.67 -22.20
N LEU A 301 36.07 -5.36 -23.12
CA LEU A 301 36.31 -6.80 -23.36
C LEU A 301 37.17 -6.97 -24.60
N PRO A 302 38.04 -8.03 -24.64
CA PRO A 302 38.75 -8.41 -25.84
C PRO A 302 37.80 -8.77 -27.00
N PRO A 303 38.17 -8.55 -28.28
CA PRO A 303 37.32 -8.88 -29.43
C PRO A 303 36.82 -10.32 -29.45
N VAL A 304 37.62 -11.28 -28.97
CA VAL A 304 37.24 -12.70 -28.82
C VAL A 304 36.07 -12.91 -27.86
N LEU A 305 35.78 -11.97 -26.97
CA LEU A 305 34.64 -11.97 -26.03
C LEU A 305 33.54 -10.98 -26.43
N GLY A 306 33.56 -10.51 -27.68
CA GLY A 306 32.51 -9.61 -28.21
C GLY A 306 32.89 -8.11 -28.22
N GLY A 307 34.05 -7.74 -27.71
CA GLY A 307 34.47 -6.32 -27.62
C GLY A 307 33.81 -5.55 -26.49
N PRO A 308 34.00 -4.20 -26.46
CA PRO A 308 33.46 -3.37 -25.40
C PRO A 308 31.95 -3.48 -25.27
N ILE A 309 31.44 -3.56 -24.04
CA ILE A 309 30.01 -3.72 -23.71
C ILE A 309 29.60 -2.79 -22.58
N PRO A 310 28.39 -2.19 -22.58
CA PRO A 310 27.86 -1.49 -21.42
C PRO A 310 27.89 -2.36 -20.16
N THR A 311 28.43 -1.82 -19.08
CA THR A 311 28.74 -2.59 -17.87
C THR A 311 27.45 -3.18 -17.23
N ALA A 312 26.37 -2.41 -17.17
CA ALA A 312 25.08 -2.90 -16.67
C ALA A 312 24.47 -3.99 -17.59
N LEU A 313 24.66 -3.88 -18.92
CA LEU A 313 24.21 -4.94 -19.85
C LEU A 313 24.98 -6.25 -19.62
N LEU A 314 26.30 -6.15 -19.33
CA LEU A 314 27.10 -7.31 -18.96
C LEU A 314 26.61 -7.95 -17.65
N ALA A 315 26.23 -7.15 -16.65
CA ALA A 315 25.63 -7.64 -15.41
C ALA A 315 24.35 -8.44 -15.70
N VAL A 316 23.44 -7.88 -16.49
CA VAL A 316 22.19 -8.54 -16.88
C VAL A 316 22.47 -9.85 -17.65
N ALA A 317 23.39 -9.82 -18.61
CA ALA A 317 23.76 -11.00 -19.41
C ALA A 317 24.38 -12.14 -18.57
N ASN A 318 25.12 -11.79 -17.52
CA ASN A 318 25.69 -12.72 -16.56
C ASN A 318 24.75 -13.16 -15.44
N LYS A 319 23.52 -12.58 -15.39
CA LYS A 319 22.52 -12.77 -14.33
C LYS A 319 22.98 -12.24 -12.96
N ASP A 320 23.84 -11.24 -12.97
CA ASP A 320 24.31 -10.51 -11.78
C ASP A 320 23.41 -9.29 -11.56
N PHE A 321 22.24 -9.53 -11.03
CA PHE A 321 21.24 -8.50 -10.70
C PHE A 321 20.37 -8.96 -9.54
N GLN A 322 19.77 -7.99 -8.84
CA GLN A 322 18.85 -8.23 -7.74
C GLN A 322 17.50 -7.55 -8.00
N ALA A 323 16.42 -8.27 -7.73
CA ALA A 323 15.10 -7.70 -7.76
C ALA A 323 14.82 -6.91 -6.47
N PHE A 324 14.28 -5.70 -6.64
CA PHE A 324 13.77 -4.87 -5.55
C PHE A 324 12.29 -4.60 -5.74
N GLN A 325 11.55 -4.55 -4.65
CA GLN A 325 10.20 -4.03 -4.60
C GLN A 325 10.24 -2.66 -3.94
N VAL A 326 9.86 -1.65 -4.68
CA VAL A 326 9.92 -0.25 -4.30
C VAL A 326 8.53 0.34 -4.20
N TYR A 327 8.32 1.27 -3.28
CA TYR A 327 7.02 1.93 -3.07
C TYR A 327 6.97 3.24 -3.83
N THR A 328 5.88 3.45 -4.54
CA THR A 328 5.63 4.63 -5.38
C THR A 328 4.13 4.86 -5.51
N ASN A 329 3.73 5.80 -6.35
CA ASN A 329 2.34 6.04 -6.68
C ASN A 329 2.05 5.59 -8.11
N SER A 330 0.87 5.02 -8.33
CA SER A 330 0.41 4.72 -9.67
C SER A 330 0.13 6.01 -10.45
N LYS A 331 0.46 5.99 -11.73
CA LYS A 331 0.12 7.04 -12.70
C LYS A 331 -1.28 6.86 -13.30
N ALA A 332 -1.95 5.75 -12.98
CA ALA A 332 -3.27 5.43 -13.50
C ALA A 332 -4.36 6.33 -12.92
N ASP A 333 -5.34 6.67 -13.76
CA ASP A 333 -6.60 7.22 -13.29
C ASP A 333 -7.42 6.11 -12.63
N ILE A 334 -7.71 6.29 -11.34
CA ILE A 334 -8.39 5.29 -10.54
C ILE A 334 -9.68 5.90 -9.99
N SER A 335 -10.79 5.20 -10.15
CA SER A 335 -12.06 5.59 -9.55
C SER A 335 -12.81 4.39 -8.96
N SER A 336 -13.65 4.65 -7.97
CA SER A 336 -14.59 3.67 -7.46
C SER A 336 -15.98 4.28 -7.36
N TYR A 337 -17.00 3.52 -7.72
CA TYR A 337 -18.37 3.96 -7.62
C TYR A 337 -19.30 2.81 -7.29
N GLY A 338 -20.43 3.14 -6.73
CA GLY A 338 -21.37 2.13 -6.33
C GLY A 338 -22.56 2.68 -5.59
N GLY A 339 -23.31 1.77 -4.99
CA GLY A 339 -24.45 2.13 -4.20
C GLY A 339 -24.94 0.99 -3.33
N SER A 340 -25.77 1.34 -2.39
CA SER A 340 -26.44 0.37 -1.54
C SER A 340 -27.92 0.68 -1.39
N ILE A 341 -28.72 -0.37 -1.25
CA ILE A 341 -30.12 -0.27 -0.87
C ILE A 341 -30.41 -1.26 0.26
N GLY A 342 -30.91 -0.73 1.36
CA GLY A 342 -31.28 -1.49 2.54
C GLY A 342 -32.76 -1.33 2.84
N LEU A 343 -33.43 -2.43 3.10
CA LEU A 343 -34.81 -2.52 3.57
C LEU A 343 -34.83 -3.21 4.91
N SER A 344 -35.52 -2.65 5.89
CA SER A 344 -35.76 -3.34 7.14
C SER A 344 -37.19 -3.12 7.61
N SER A 345 -37.73 -4.11 8.29
CA SER A 345 -39.10 -4.05 8.85
C SER A 345 -39.18 -4.85 10.13
N ARG A 346 -40.05 -4.39 11.03
CA ARG A 346 -40.48 -5.18 12.20
C ARG A 346 -41.77 -5.93 11.83
N ILE A 347 -41.71 -7.25 11.90
CA ILE A 347 -42.82 -8.15 11.57
C ILE A 347 -43.19 -8.98 12.80
N TRP A 348 -44.40 -9.52 12.83
CA TRP A 348 -44.92 -10.38 13.91
C TRP A 348 -44.60 -9.88 15.34
N GLY A 349 -44.74 -8.54 15.55
CA GLY A 349 -44.48 -7.90 16.83
C GLY A 349 -43.02 -7.68 17.15
N SER A 350 -42.22 -8.70 17.41
CA SER A 350 -40.84 -8.59 17.91
C SER A 350 -39.77 -8.98 16.93
N TYR A 351 -40.08 -9.56 15.77
CA TYR A 351 -39.07 -10.00 14.79
C TYR A 351 -38.66 -8.89 13.86
N ASN A 352 -37.35 -8.71 13.68
CA ASN A 352 -36.76 -7.83 12.68
C ASN A 352 -36.33 -8.63 11.45
N ILE A 353 -36.69 -8.13 10.27
CA ILE A 353 -36.20 -8.63 8.98
C ILE A 353 -35.44 -7.54 8.27
N GLY A 354 -34.31 -7.86 7.66
CA GLY A 354 -33.50 -6.93 6.90
C GLY A 354 -32.96 -7.57 5.62
N LEU A 355 -32.94 -6.77 4.56
CA LEU A 355 -32.29 -7.08 3.30
C LEU A 355 -31.42 -5.90 2.89
N ASN A 356 -30.17 -6.16 2.56
CA ASN A 356 -29.26 -5.15 2.05
C ASN A 356 -28.57 -5.67 0.80
N TYR A 357 -28.58 -4.86 -0.25
CA TYR A 357 -27.80 -5.07 -1.46
C TYR A 357 -26.77 -3.96 -1.59
N THR A 358 -25.54 -4.30 -1.91
CA THR A 358 -24.44 -3.36 -2.18
C THR A 358 -23.78 -3.71 -3.51
N LEU A 359 -23.63 -2.70 -4.36
CA LEU A 359 -22.82 -2.71 -5.58
C LEU A 359 -21.58 -1.87 -5.32
N ALA A 360 -20.40 -2.40 -5.63
CA ALA A 360 -19.12 -1.69 -5.56
C ALA A 360 -18.33 -2.00 -6.83
N LEU A 361 -18.10 -0.98 -7.64
CA LEU A 361 -17.35 -1.07 -8.88
C LEU A 361 -16.07 -0.25 -8.76
N PHE A 362 -15.05 -0.74 -9.40
CA PHE A 362 -13.74 -0.13 -9.44
C PHE A 362 -13.30 0.00 -10.89
N ASP A 363 -12.83 1.18 -11.27
CA ASP A 363 -12.33 1.47 -12.60
C ASP A 363 -10.85 1.82 -12.52
N PHE A 364 -10.05 1.06 -13.25
CA PHE A 364 -8.61 1.16 -13.29
C PHE A 364 -8.13 0.86 -14.71
N ASP A 365 -7.50 1.84 -15.35
CA ASP A 365 -6.90 1.66 -16.65
C ASP A 365 -5.49 1.04 -16.53
N GLN A 366 -5.42 -0.29 -16.66
CA GLN A 366 -4.16 -1.05 -16.65
C GLN A 366 -3.17 -0.57 -17.72
N SER A 367 -3.64 0.01 -18.84
CA SER A 367 -2.75 0.44 -19.92
C SER A 367 -1.95 1.69 -19.57
N SER A 368 -2.45 2.49 -18.63
CA SER A 368 -1.80 3.73 -18.18
C SER A 368 -0.66 3.48 -17.17
N ASP A 369 -0.66 2.31 -16.50
CA ASP A 369 0.40 1.87 -15.59
C ASP A 369 0.53 0.34 -15.61
N PRO A 370 1.14 -0.23 -16.67
CA PRO A 370 1.18 -1.69 -16.88
C PRO A 370 1.89 -2.48 -15.77
N ASP A 371 2.83 -1.85 -15.09
CA ASP A 371 3.61 -2.46 -14.01
C ASP A 371 2.89 -2.40 -12.65
N TYR A 372 1.71 -1.75 -12.59
CA TYR A 372 0.92 -1.63 -11.38
C TYR A 372 -0.28 -2.58 -11.42
N GLU A 373 -0.45 -3.37 -10.37
CA GLU A 373 -1.61 -4.24 -10.17
C GLU A 373 -2.45 -3.74 -8.99
N ALA A 374 -3.67 -3.30 -9.29
CA ALA A 374 -4.59 -2.83 -8.26
C ALA A 374 -5.23 -4.03 -7.55
N GLY A 375 -4.83 -4.28 -6.32
CA GLY A 375 -5.37 -5.34 -5.48
C GLY A 375 -6.68 -4.92 -4.79
N PHE A 376 -7.82 -4.98 -5.48
CA PHE A 376 -9.14 -4.81 -4.84
C PHE A 376 -9.80 -6.15 -4.61
N ASN A 377 -9.86 -6.55 -3.34
CA ASN A 377 -10.51 -7.80 -2.93
C ASN A 377 -11.92 -7.54 -2.36
N THR A 378 -12.67 -6.65 -3.02
CA THR A 378 -14.05 -6.34 -2.64
C THR A 378 -15.02 -6.98 -3.63
N PRO A 379 -15.98 -7.80 -3.18
CA PRO A 379 -17.01 -8.34 -4.06
C PRO A 379 -17.82 -7.21 -4.70
N GLU A 380 -17.95 -7.24 -6.03
CA GLU A 380 -18.76 -6.25 -6.75
C GLU A 380 -20.21 -6.24 -6.31
N ASN A 381 -20.75 -7.42 -6.03
CA ASN A 381 -22.13 -7.60 -5.61
C ASN A 381 -22.18 -8.30 -4.25
N LYS A 382 -22.88 -7.69 -3.29
CA LYS A 382 -23.06 -8.26 -1.96
C LYS A 382 -24.52 -8.17 -1.52
N VAL A 383 -25.10 -9.31 -1.19
CA VAL A 383 -26.44 -9.39 -0.58
C VAL A 383 -26.29 -9.85 0.86
N LYS A 384 -26.98 -9.19 1.77
CA LYS A 384 -27.11 -9.59 3.17
C LYS A 384 -28.58 -9.71 3.54
N PHE A 385 -28.94 -10.82 4.12
CA PHE A 385 -30.24 -11.06 4.75
C PHE A 385 -30.04 -11.19 6.26
N SER A 386 -30.93 -10.59 7.03
CA SER A 386 -30.97 -10.74 8.49
C SER A 386 -32.38 -11.02 8.97
N PHE A 387 -32.50 -11.92 9.91
CA PHE A 387 -33.74 -12.22 10.61
C PHE A 387 -33.41 -12.50 12.08
N GLY A 388 -34.13 -11.91 13.01
CA GLY A 388 -33.86 -12.09 14.41
C GLY A 388 -34.94 -11.48 15.31
N ASN A 389 -35.01 -11.98 16.52
CA ASN A 389 -35.82 -11.42 17.60
C ASN A 389 -34.90 -10.87 18.68
N PRO A 390 -34.85 -9.53 18.90
CA PRO A 390 -34.00 -8.92 19.93
C PRO A 390 -34.52 -9.09 21.38
N GLU A 391 -35.73 -9.67 21.56
CA GLU A 391 -36.37 -9.85 22.86
C GLU A 391 -36.18 -11.28 23.40
N VAL A 392 -35.39 -12.13 22.75
CA VAL A 392 -35.08 -13.53 23.17
C VAL A 392 -33.62 -13.62 23.63
#